data_60f487328fad79777bb8b9a27bab7fec
#
_entry.id   60f487328fad79777bb8b9a27bab7fec
#
_cell.length_a   1.000
_cell.length_b   1.000
_cell.length_c   1.000
_cell.angle_alpha   90.00
_cell.angle_beta   90.00
_cell.angle_gamma   90.00
#
_symmetry.space_group_name_H-M   'P 1'
#
loop_
_entity.id
_entity.type
_entity.pdbx_description
1 polymer ?
#
loop_
_entity_poly.entity_id
_entity_poly.type
_entity_poly.pdbx_seq_one_letter_code
_entity_poly.pdbx_strand_id
1 'polypeptide(L)'
;MYQRNAMSGQPVDYAAAKAGVIGMTRDLAGLLSPMGIHVNAIAPGGFGPRELPPDFVSDYADRTPLGRMGRDGIDLKGAALFLASPASDYVTGHTLVVDGGFSIWQ
;
A
#
# COMPACT_ATOMS: atom_id res chain seq x y z
N MET A 1 -12.84 -1.88 -4.17
CA MET A 1 -12.29 -2.15 -2.90
C MET A 1 -13.33 -2.33 -1.84
N TYR A 2 -12.97 -2.89 -0.76
CA TYR A 2 -13.84 -3.11 0.36
C TYR A 2 -14.64 -1.86 0.74
N GLN A 3 -14.02 -0.71 0.74
CA GLN A 3 -14.69 0.54 1.10
C GLN A 3 -15.25 1.30 -0.07
N ARG A 4 -15.22 0.74 -1.25
CA ARG A 4 -15.73 1.48 -2.39
C ARG A 4 -17.21 1.59 -2.40
N ASN A 5 -17.82 0.73 -1.69
CA ASN A 5 -19.24 0.75 -1.55
C ASN A 5 -19.61 1.98 -0.73
N ALA A 6 -20.59 2.71 -1.19
CA ALA A 6 -21.03 3.91 -0.50
C ALA A 6 -21.47 3.64 0.93
N MET A 7 -21.89 2.42 1.19
CA MET A 7 -22.33 2.02 2.51
C MET A 7 -21.18 1.91 3.49
N SER A 8 -19.96 1.83 3.02
CA SER A 8 -18.80 1.72 3.89
C SER A 8 -18.50 3.00 4.65
N GLY A 9 -19.03 4.13 4.19
CA GLY A 9 -18.79 5.41 4.83
C GLY A 9 -17.43 6.02 4.56
N GLN A 10 -16.70 5.50 3.58
CA GLN A 10 -15.39 6.05 3.27
C GLN A 10 -15.54 7.44 2.64
N PRO A 11 -14.89 8.46 3.20
CA PRO A 11 -15.02 9.82 2.67
C PRO A 11 -14.40 9.98 1.29
N VAL A 12 -15.00 10.86 0.49
CA VAL A 12 -14.49 11.15 -0.85
C VAL A 12 -13.09 11.76 -0.78
N ASP A 13 -12.84 12.63 0.18
CA ASP A 13 -11.54 13.27 0.33
C ASP A 13 -10.44 12.27 0.70
N TYR A 14 -10.78 11.17 1.36
CA TYR A 14 -9.80 10.12 1.62
C TYR A 14 -9.32 9.49 0.30
N ALA A 15 -10.25 9.16 -0.59
CA ALA A 15 -9.89 8.59 -1.89
C ALA A 15 -9.08 9.58 -2.72
N ALA A 16 -9.46 10.86 -2.70
CA ALA A 16 -8.72 11.89 -3.41
C ALA A 16 -7.31 12.05 -2.87
N ALA A 17 -7.15 12.02 -1.54
CA ALA A 17 -5.84 12.12 -0.91
C ALA A 17 -4.94 10.94 -1.27
N LYS A 18 -5.51 9.73 -1.29
CA LYS A 18 -4.73 8.54 -1.65
C LYS A 18 -4.28 8.59 -3.11
N ALA A 19 -5.16 8.98 -4.02
CA ALA A 19 -4.80 9.14 -5.43
C ALA A 19 -3.77 10.24 -5.60
N GLY A 20 -3.88 11.30 -4.81
CA GLY A 20 -2.94 12.41 -4.83
C GLY A 20 -1.54 12.00 -4.43
N VAL A 21 -1.41 11.10 -3.44
CA VAL A 21 -0.09 10.59 -3.03
C VAL A 21 0.58 9.85 -4.19
N ILE A 22 -0.16 9.04 -4.92
CA ILE A 22 0.40 8.31 -6.06
C ILE A 22 0.84 9.29 -7.15
N GLY A 23 0.01 10.27 -7.48
CA GLY A 23 0.35 11.28 -8.48
C GLY A 23 1.55 12.10 -8.07
N MET A 24 1.59 12.52 -6.80
CA MET A 24 2.71 13.30 -6.28
C MET A 24 4.00 12.49 -6.29
N THR A 25 3.93 11.19 -5.98
CA THR A 25 5.10 10.31 -6.03
C THR A 25 5.73 10.33 -7.42
N ARG A 26 4.89 10.22 -8.45
CA ARG A 26 5.37 10.22 -9.83
C ARG A 26 5.95 11.57 -10.24
N ASP A 27 5.27 12.65 -9.89
CA ASP A 27 5.73 13.98 -10.25
C ASP A 27 7.04 14.32 -9.55
N LEU A 28 7.14 14.01 -8.25
CA LEU A 28 8.36 14.26 -7.51
C LEU A 28 9.51 13.40 -8.01
N ALA A 29 9.23 12.16 -8.38
CA ALA A 29 10.27 11.29 -8.93
C ALA A 29 10.84 11.90 -10.21
N GLY A 30 9.97 12.37 -11.11
CA GLY A 30 10.42 13.01 -12.34
C GLY A 30 11.21 14.27 -12.10
N LEU A 31 10.78 15.07 -11.11
CA LEU A 31 11.44 16.32 -10.80
C LEU A 31 12.80 16.11 -10.12
N LEU A 32 12.92 15.14 -9.24
CA LEU A 32 14.08 14.99 -8.38
C LEU A 32 15.10 13.96 -8.87
N SER A 33 14.72 13.12 -9.83
CA SER A 33 15.63 12.10 -10.35
C SER A 33 16.95 12.67 -10.89
N PRO A 34 16.96 13.81 -11.61
CA PRO A 34 18.24 14.36 -12.05
C PRO A 34 19.20 14.72 -10.93
N MET A 35 18.70 14.86 -9.71
CA MET A 35 19.52 15.14 -8.53
C MET A 35 19.93 13.85 -7.80
N GLY A 36 19.63 12.68 -8.36
CA GLY A 36 19.97 11.42 -7.73
C GLY A 36 19.02 11.00 -6.62
N ILE A 37 17.82 11.58 -6.56
CA ILE A 37 16.85 11.28 -5.51
C ILE A 37 15.77 10.39 -6.09
N HIS A 38 15.51 9.26 -5.43
CA HIS A 38 14.43 8.35 -5.78
C HIS A 38 13.21 8.63 -4.92
N VAL A 39 12.03 8.61 -5.52
CA VAL A 39 10.78 8.83 -4.80
C VAL A 39 9.84 7.69 -5.15
N ASN A 40 9.48 6.92 -4.16
CA ASN A 40 8.59 5.77 -4.32
C ASN A 40 7.55 5.76 -3.21
N ALA A 41 6.49 5.01 -3.41
CA ALA A 41 5.44 4.85 -2.43
C ALA A 41 5.22 3.38 -2.14
N ILE A 42 4.73 3.08 -0.95
CA ILE A 42 4.27 1.75 -0.59
C ILE A 42 2.76 1.82 -0.38
N ALA A 43 2.04 0.89 -0.99
CA ALA A 43 0.61 0.77 -0.81
C ALA A 43 0.32 -0.52 -0.05
N PRO A 44 0.21 -0.46 1.28
CA PRO A 44 -0.05 -1.66 2.07
C PRO A 44 -1.53 -2.03 2.01
N GLY A 45 -1.81 -3.32 2.15
CA GLY A 45 -3.16 -3.80 2.38
C GLY A 45 -3.55 -3.68 3.83
N GLY A 46 -4.43 -4.58 4.28
CA GLY A 46 -4.83 -4.63 5.68
C GLY A 46 -3.78 -5.32 6.53
N PHE A 47 -3.42 -4.69 7.64
CA PHE A 47 -2.37 -5.20 8.53
C PHE A 47 -2.90 -5.33 9.96
N GLY A 48 -2.42 -6.35 10.64
CA GLY A 48 -2.69 -6.64 12.04
C GLY A 48 -1.59 -7.50 12.64
N PRO A 49 -1.73 -7.92 13.89
CA PRO A 49 -2.89 -7.74 14.75
C PRO A 49 -2.92 -6.33 15.36
N ARG A 50 -4.14 -5.89 15.56
CA ARG A 50 -4.48 -4.70 16.30
C ARG A 50 -5.88 -4.98 16.79
N GLU A 51 -6.46 -4.05 17.52
CA GLU A 51 -7.80 -4.28 18.02
C GLU A 51 -8.81 -4.17 16.88
N LEU A 52 -9.00 -5.26 16.18
CA LEU A 52 -9.95 -5.37 15.09
C LEU A 52 -10.99 -6.43 15.43
N PRO A 53 -12.26 -6.23 15.00
CA PRO A 53 -13.27 -7.28 15.22
C PRO A 53 -12.84 -8.58 14.56
N PRO A 54 -13.03 -9.73 15.24
CA PRO A 54 -12.64 -11.02 14.64
C PRO A 54 -13.31 -11.31 13.31
N ASP A 55 -14.57 -10.92 13.15
CA ASP A 55 -15.29 -11.10 11.89
C ASP A 55 -14.65 -10.33 10.77
N PHE A 56 -14.17 -9.11 11.04
CA PHE A 56 -13.47 -8.31 10.05
C PHE A 56 -12.18 -8.99 9.63
N VAL A 57 -11.41 -9.49 10.58
CA VAL A 57 -10.13 -10.16 10.29
C VAL A 57 -10.35 -11.40 9.44
N SER A 58 -11.35 -12.21 9.80
CA SER A 58 -11.67 -13.42 9.06
C SER A 58 -12.15 -13.12 7.66
N ASP A 59 -13.02 -12.14 7.51
CA ASP A 59 -13.55 -11.75 6.21
C ASP A 59 -12.45 -11.21 5.31
N TYR A 60 -11.57 -10.39 5.88
CA TYR A 60 -10.45 -9.86 5.12
C TYR A 60 -9.52 -10.97 4.64
N ALA A 61 -9.22 -11.93 5.52
CA ALA A 61 -8.37 -13.05 5.18
C ALA A 61 -8.96 -13.89 4.05
N ASP A 62 -10.28 -14.11 4.10
CA ASP A 62 -10.96 -14.89 3.08
C ASP A 62 -10.91 -14.22 1.70
N ARG A 63 -10.79 -12.90 1.66
CA ARG A 63 -10.73 -12.14 0.42
C ARG A 63 -9.30 -11.90 -0.06
N THR A 64 -8.32 -12.41 0.65
CA THR A 64 -6.91 -12.21 0.34
C THR A 64 -6.32 -13.50 -0.20
N PRO A 65 -5.70 -13.48 -1.38
CA PRO A 65 -5.09 -14.69 -1.94
C PRO A 65 -4.15 -15.41 -0.98
N LEU A 66 -3.33 -14.67 -0.22
CA LEU A 66 -2.42 -15.32 0.74
C LEU A 66 -3.13 -15.77 2.01
N GLY A 67 -4.43 -15.49 2.15
CA GLY A 67 -5.24 -16.07 3.22
C GLY A 67 -5.06 -15.44 4.57
N ARG A 68 -4.47 -14.27 4.66
CA ARG A 68 -4.24 -13.59 5.93
C ARG A 68 -4.01 -12.11 5.73
N MET A 69 -4.16 -11.35 6.81
CA MET A 69 -3.72 -9.97 6.83
C MET A 69 -2.19 -9.89 6.92
N GLY A 70 -1.65 -8.77 6.56
CA GLY A 70 -0.24 -8.51 6.79
C GLY A 70 0.05 -8.39 8.29
N ARG A 71 1.25 -8.73 8.68
CA ARG A 71 1.68 -8.71 10.08
C ARG A 71 2.36 -7.38 10.37
N ASP A 72 1.83 -6.65 11.36
CA ASP A 72 2.41 -5.38 11.77
C ASP A 72 3.87 -5.58 12.18
N GLY A 73 4.72 -4.68 11.71
CA GLY A 73 6.13 -4.71 12.05
C GLY A 73 6.95 -5.79 11.36
N ILE A 74 6.34 -6.57 10.46
CA ILE A 74 7.03 -7.67 9.79
C ILE A 74 6.91 -7.57 8.28
N ASP A 75 5.68 -7.54 7.75
CA ASP A 75 5.49 -7.76 6.32
C ASP A 75 5.77 -6.53 5.44
N LEU A 76 6.02 -5.36 6.03
CA LEU A 76 6.46 -4.19 5.28
C LEU A 76 7.96 -3.96 5.33
N LYS A 77 8.67 -4.67 6.20
CA LYS A 77 10.11 -4.41 6.39
C LYS A 77 10.92 -4.61 5.13
N GLY A 78 10.66 -5.71 4.43
CA GLY A 78 11.42 -6.02 3.21
C GLY A 78 11.20 -4.98 2.12
N ALA A 79 9.96 -4.54 1.94
CA ALA A 79 9.63 -3.53 0.95
C ALA A 79 10.31 -2.20 1.28
N ALA A 80 10.24 -1.78 2.55
CA ALA A 80 10.85 -0.53 2.97
C ALA A 80 12.37 -0.60 2.82
N LEU A 81 12.97 -1.70 3.23
CA LEU A 81 14.41 -1.88 3.12
C LEU A 81 14.86 -1.89 1.65
N PHE A 82 14.12 -2.58 0.79
CA PHE A 82 14.42 -2.61 -0.63
C PHE A 82 14.42 -1.21 -1.22
N LEU A 83 13.38 -0.43 -0.94
CA LEU A 83 13.25 0.92 -1.50
C LEU A 83 14.25 1.90 -0.90
N ALA A 84 14.76 1.62 0.30
CA ALA A 84 15.74 2.47 0.97
C ALA A 84 17.19 2.08 0.69
N SER A 85 17.41 1.05 -0.12
CA SER A 85 18.75 0.51 -0.33
C SER A 85 19.16 0.60 -1.80
N PRO A 86 20.47 0.43 -2.10
CA PRO A 86 20.95 0.39 -3.48
C PRO A 86 20.31 -0.70 -4.32
N ALA A 87 19.68 -1.70 -3.71
CA ALA A 87 19.00 -2.75 -4.45
C ALA A 87 17.89 -2.21 -5.34
N SER A 88 17.36 -1.02 -5.05
CA SER A 88 16.32 -0.37 -5.83
C SER A 88 16.84 0.82 -6.63
N ASP A 89 18.10 0.84 -6.97
CA ASP A 89 18.70 2.00 -7.64
C ASP A 89 18.07 2.36 -8.98
N TYR A 90 17.41 1.42 -9.63
CA TYR A 90 16.76 1.70 -10.90
C TYR A 90 15.24 1.80 -10.76
N VAL A 91 14.74 2.04 -9.54
CA VAL A 91 13.32 2.14 -9.24
C VAL A 91 13.01 3.54 -8.71
N THR A 92 12.20 4.30 -9.44
CA THR A 92 11.70 5.58 -8.96
C THR A 92 10.34 5.85 -9.58
N GLY A 93 9.49 6.58 -8.86
CA GLY A 93 8.13 6.88 -9.30
C GLY A 93 7.18 5.70 -9.18
N HIS A 94 7.57 4.67 -8.45
CA HIS A 94 6.82 3.42 -8.37
C HIS A 94 6.00 3.37 -7.09
N THR A 95 4.83 2.75 -7.19
CA THR A 95 4.01 2.42 -6.02
C THR A 95 4.07 0.90 -5.84
N LEU A 96 4.72 0.47 -4.77
CA LEU A 96 4.89 -0.95 -4.48
C LEU A 96 3.73 -1.43 -3.62
N VAL A 97 2.93 -2.32 -4.17
CA VAL A 97 1.77 -2.86 -3.47
C VAL A 97 2.22 -4.04 -2.61
N VAL A 98 1.86 -4.01 -1.32
CA VAL A 98 2.20 -5.06 -0.36
C VAL A 98 0.91 -5.43 0.36
N ASP A 99 0.13 -6.32 -0.23
CA ASP A 99 -1.23 -6.58 0.24
C ASP A 99 -1.65 -8.06 0.20
N GLY A 100 -0.71 -8.96 0.04
CA GLY A 100 -1.03 -10.38 -0.02
C GLY A 100 -1.88 -10.77 -1.22
N GLY A 101 -1.99 -9.89 -2.20
CA GLY A 101 -2.81 -10.12 -3.38
C GLY A 101 -4.23 -9.60 -3.24
N PHE A 102 -4.55 -8.93 -2.14
CA PHE A 102 -5.93 -8.48 -1.90
C PHE A 102 -6.51 -7.76 -3.11
N SER A 103 -5.76 -6.84 -3.70
CA SER A 103 -6.30 -5.99 -4.77
C SER A 103 -6.54 -6.73 -6.08
N ILE A 104 -5.95 -7.90 -6.28
CA ILE A 104 -6.16 -8.62 -7.54
C ILE A 104 -7.44 -9.45 -7.54
N TRP A 105 -8.07 -9.65 -6.39
CA TRP A 105 -9.32 -10.39 -6.27
C TRP A 105 -10.55 -9.48 -6.12
N GLN A 106 -10.37 -8.19 -5.96
CA GLN A 106 -11.49 -7.27 -5.68
C GLN A 106 -12.02 -6.60 -6.95
#